data_7d7e886e13ecc2aad4da0f7327a90277
#
_entry.id   7d7e886e13ecc2aad4da0f7327a90277
#
_cell.length_a   1.000
_cell.length_b   1.000
_cell.length_c   1.000
_cell.angle_alpha   90.00
_cell.angle_beta   90.00
_cell.angle_gamma   90.00
#
_symmetry.space_group_name_H-M   'P 1'
#
loop_
_entity.id
_entity.type
_entity.pdbx_description
1 polymer ?
#
loop_
_entity_poly.entity_id
_entity_poly.type
_entity_poly.pdbx_seq_one_letter_code
_entity_poly.pdbx_strand_id
1 'polypeptide(L)'
;MGGVETDMLEKIRRRINDVPPARLIVISFAIIIVVGGILLCMPFCTRSGQPTHPIDAFFTAGSATCVTGLIPFDTYLHWNLAGQIIILVLIQVGGLGLVTFTTGASLLMRKRMGLRNLKLAAETTSGSAADINGLIRIILIFTFGCELLGAAILMCRFVPLYGSMGIWVSIFTAVSAYCNAGFDILGFVMPSGNLIPFAGDPLVILTVAGLIIIGGLGFIVINDIYQAKLKPGLLRRARTPLRFHSRVVLLVTGVLLVLGTVLFLLLEQDNTLRGMSVGEKLNVAFFQSVSARTAGFASVDIGKELDFT
;
A
#
# COMPACT_ATOMS: atom_id res chain seq x y z
N MET A 1 18.04 14.80 40.63
CA MET A 1 16.89 14.75 39.70
C MET A 1 17.00 13.67 38.61
N GLY A 2 18.20 13.24 38.20
CA GLY A 2 18.39 12.23 37.14
C GLY A 2 18.04 10.77 37.50
N GLY A 3 17.98 10.38 38.78
CA GLY A 3 17.75 8.97 39.16
C GLY A 3 16.28 8.52 39.10
N VAL A 4 15.33 9.43 39.27
CA VAL A 4 13.88 9.13 39.23
C VAL A 4 13.40 8.98 37.78
N GLU A 5 13.96 9.76 36.87
CA GLU A 5 13.64 9.76 35.46
C GLU A 5 14.13 8.48 34.73
N THR A 6 15.33 8.02 35.09
CA THR A 6 15.91 6.76 34.60
C THR A 6 15.14 5.54 35.12
N ASP A 7 14.72 5.52 36.39
CA ASP A 7 13.92 4.41 36.96
C ASP A 7 12.51 4.33 36.34
N MET A 8 11.91 5.48 36.05
CA MET A 8 10.60 5.56 35.36
C MET A 8 10.69 5.06 33.92
N LEU A 9 11.73 5.44 33.19
CA LEU A 9 11.99 4.97 31.82
C LEU A 9 12.28 3.46 31.77
N GLU A 10 13.05 2.93 32.77
CA GLU A 10 13.27 1.48 32.86
C GLU A 10 11.98 0.70 33.19
N LYS A 11 11.14 1.20 34.08
CA LYS A 11 9.84 0.58 34.41
C LYS A 11 8.90 0.60 33.19
N ILE A 12 8.85 1.68 32.43
CA ILE A 12 8.07 1.77 31.18
C ILE A 12 8.63 0.77 30.17
N ARG A 13 9.95 0.69 30.00
CA ARG A 13 10.61 -0.23 29.08
C ARG A 13 10.35 -1.71 29.44
N ARG A 14 10.37 -2.07 30.72
CA ARG A 14 10.02 -3.43 31.19
C ARG A 14 8.56 -3.74 30.92
N ARG A 15 7.62 -2.83 31.22
CA ARG A 15 6.20 -3.01 30.90
C ARG A 15 5.92 -3.17 29.42
N ILE A 16 6.60 -2.43 28.55
CA ILE A 16 6.47 -2.54 27.11
C ILE A 16 7.00 -3.90 26.61
N ASN A 17 8.10 -4.40 27.17
CA ASN A 17 8.68 -5.71 26.81
C ASN A 17 7.78 -6.90 27.22
N ASP A 18 6.95 -6.75 28.22
CA ASP A 18 6.02 -7.78 28.69
C ASP A 18 4.70 -7.82 27.91
N VAL A 19 4.43 -6.78 27.07
CA VAL A 19 3.21 -6.73 26.24
C VAL A 19 3.38 -7.62 25.01
N PRO A 20 2.42 -8.50 24.71
CA PRO A 20 2.45 -9.30 23.49
C PRO A 20 2.57 -8.40 22.24
N PRO A 21 3.41 -8.77 21.26
CA PRO A 21 3.63 -7.95 20.05
C PRO A 21 2.33 -7.52 19.35
N ALA A 22 1.33 -8.40 19.32
CA ALA A 22 0.02 -8.10 18.72
C ALA A 22 -0.69 -6.91 19.41
N ARG A 23 -0.59 -6.78 20.74
CA ARG A 23 -1.20 -5.65 21.47
C ARG A 23 -0.47 -4.33 21.18
N LEU A 24 0.86 -4.37 21.07
CA LEU A 24 1.65 -3.17 20.73
C LEU A 24 1.23 -2.60 19.37
N ILE A 25 0.92 -3.47 18.41
CA ILE A 25 0.47 -3.04 17.09
C ILE A 25 -0.91 -2.40 17.15
N VAL A 26 -1.87 -3.08 17.77
CA VAL A 26 -3.22 -2.53 17.93
C VAL A 26 -3.17 -1.16 18.61
N ILE A 27 -2.38 -1.02 19.67
CA ILE A 27 -2.22 0.25 20.37
C ILE A 27 -1.57 1.30 19.47
N SER A 28 -0.51 0.94 18.72
CA SER A 28 0.16 1.90 17.83
C SER A 28 -0.77 2.39 16.72
N PHE A 29 -1.53 1.50 16.08
CA PHE A 29 -2.52 1.87 15.08
C PHE A 29 -3.64 2.73 15.67
N ALA A 30 -4.15 2.38 16.86
CA ALA A 30 -5.16 3.19 17.55
C ALA A 30 -4.65 4.61 17.85
N ILE A 31 -3.40 4.75 18.32
CA ILE A 31 -2.79 6.07 18.56
C ILE A 31 -2.68 6.87 17.25
N ILE A 32 -2.22 6.26 16.17
CA ILE A 32 -2.07 6.92 14.87
C ILE A 32 -3.42 7.39 14.35
N ILE A 33 -4.47 6.56 14.44
CA ILE A 33 -5.83 6.91 14.04
C ILE A 33 -6.37 8.07 14.89
N VAL A 34 -6.17 8.03 16.20
CA VAL A 34 -6.63 9.11 17.10
C VAL A 34 -5.91 10.42 16.80
N VAL A 35 -4.58 10.41 16.66
CA VAL A 35 -3.82 11.61 16.33
C VAL A 35 -4.20 12.13 14.94
N GLY A 36 -4.28 11.26 13.93
CA GLY A 36 -4.70 11.61 12.58
C GLY A 36 -6.12 12.18 12.55
N GLY A 37 -7.06 11.55 13.26
CA GLY A 37 -8.44 12.02 13.37
C GLY A 37 -8.55 13.40 14.00
N ILE A 38 -7.81 13.66 15.10
CA ILE A 38 -7.77 14.97 15.74
C ILE A 38 -7.20 16.03 14.78
N LEU A 39 -6.12 15.72 14.06
CA LEU A 39 -5.52 16.65 13.10
C LEU A 39 -6.50 16.96 11.95
N LEU A 40 -7.18 15.93 11.41
CA LEU A 40 -8.16 16.11 10.34
C LEU A 40 -9.45 16.83 10.80
N CYS A 41 -9.79 16.83 12.09
CA CYS A 41 -10.88 17.67 12.61
C CYS A 41 -10.57 19.16 12.56
N MET A 42 -9.31 19.55 12.48
CA MET A 42 -8.91 20.97 12.57
C MET A 42 -9.28 21.74 11.29
N PRO A 43 -9.73 22.99 11.41
CA PRO A 43 -10.18 23.81 10.29
C PRO A 43 -9.08 24.11 9.25
N PHE A 44 -7.80 24.05 9.65
CA PHE A 44 -6.68 24.28 8.74
C PHE A 44 -6.47 23.13 7.72
N CYS A 45 -7.14 21.99 7.90
CA CYS A 45 -7.04 20.83 7.00
C CYS A 45 -8.06 20.88 5.86
N THR A 46 -9.13 21.69 6.00
CA THR A 46 -10.23 21.76 5.03
C THR A 46 -10.08 22.93 4.07
N ARG A 47 -10.65 22.80 2.86
CA ARG A 47 -10.72 23.91 1.89
C ARG A 47 -11.70 24.99 2.31
N SER A 48 -12.76 24.61 3.02
CA SER A 48 -13.77 25.55 3.51
C SER A 48 -13.30 26.36 4.72
N GLY A 49 -12.19 25.97 5.38
CA GLY A 49 -11.73 26.55 6.63
C GLY A 49 -12.66 26.24 7.83
N GLN A 50 -13.64 25.35 7.64
CA GLN A 50 -14.52 24.88 8.71
C GLN A 50 -14.03 23.55 9.27
N PRO A 51 -14.18 23.27 10.58
CA PRO A 51 -13.80 21.98 11.15
C PRO A 51 -14.64 20.86 10.55
N THR A 52 -14.00 19.73 10.24
CA THR A 52 -14.72 18.53 9.80
C THR A 52 -15.41 17.86 10.98
N HIS A 53 -16.59 17.30 10.74
CA HIS A 53 -17.29 16.55 11.78
C HIS A 53 -16.40 15.40 12.30
N PRO A 54 -16.29 15.20 13.62
CA PRO A 54 -15.36 14.23 14.20
C PRO A 54 -15.51 12.83 13.63
N ILE A 55 -16.74 12.33 13.43
CA ILE A 55 -16.98 11.00 12.89
C ILE A 55 -16.31 10.82 11.52
N ASP A 56 -16.46 11.80 10.63
CA ASP A 56 -15.93 11.76 9.27
C ASP A 56 -14.40 11.87 9.24
N ALA A 57 -13.84 12.73 10.11
CA ALA A 57 -12.40 12.88 10.25
C ALA A 57 -11.75 11.62 10.81
N PHE A 58 -12.32 11.00 11.85
CA PHE A 58 -11.83 9.74 12.41
C PHE A 58 -12.03 8.58 11.44
N PHE A 59 -13.15 8.56 10.71
CA PHE A 59 -13.37 7.57 9.66
C PHE A 59 -12.30 7.65 8.57
N THR A 60 -12.02 8.88 8.08
CA THR A 60 -10.96 9.11 7.08
C THR A 60 -9.59 8.71 7.60
N ALA A 61 -9.25 9.09 8.86
CA ALA A 61 -7.99 8.70 9.50
C ALA A 61 -7.87 7.18 9.66
N GLY A 62 -8.95 6.52 10.06
CA GLY A 62 -9.01 5.06 10.17
C GLY A 62 -8.83 4.37 8.82
N SER A 63 -9.56 4.86 7.81
CA SER A 63 -9.47 4.36 6.44
C SER A 63 -8.07 4.53 5.85
N ALA A 64 -7.46 5.71 6.02
CA ALA A 64 -6.10 5.98 5.54
C ALA A 64 -5.06 5.11 6.25
N THR A 65 -5.13 4.99 7.58
CA THR A 65 -4.18 4.21 8.39
C THR A 65 -4.33 2.71 8.17
N CYS A 66 -5.58 2.21 8.04
CA CYS A 66 -5.85 0.79 7.75
C CYS A 66 -5.79 0.47 6.26
N VAL A 67 -5.54 1.47 5.41
CA VAL A 67 -5.39 1.30 3.96
C VAL A 67 -6.65 0.65 3.35
N THR A 68 -7.85 1.13 3.74
CA THR A 68 -9.13 0.55 3.29
C THR A 68 -9.72 1.24 2.07
N GLY A 69 -9.40 2.52 1.82
CA GLY A 69 -9.85 3.27 0.65
C GLY A 69 -11.28 3.81 0.70
N LEU A 70 -11.97 3.67 1.83
CA LEU A 70 -13.31 4.22 2.00
C LEU A 70 -13.22 5.69 2.41
N ILE A 71 -13.95 6.56 1.70
CA ILE A 71 -13.93 8.01 1.92
C ILE A 71 -15.36 8.55 2.09
N PRO A 72 -15.65 9.35 3.13
CA PRO A 72 -16.93 10.03 3.27
C PRO A 72 -17.05 11.24 2.36
N PHE A 73 -15.92 11.85 1.98
CA PHE A 73 -15.82 13.01 1.10
C PHE A 73 -14.73 12.80 0.06
N ASP A 74 -14.91 13.42 -1.13
CA ASP A 74 -13.83 13.50 -2.12
C ASP A 74 -12.59 14.14 -1.49
N THR A 75 -11.44 13.46 -1.64
CA THR A 75 -10.21 13.86 -0.94
C THR A 75 -9.68 15.20 -1.44
N TYR A 76 -9.83 15.51 -2.72
CA TYR A 76 -9.41 16.81 -3.26
C TYR A 76 -10.38 17.94 -2.90
N LEU A 77 -11.68 17.70 -3.02
CA LEU A 77 -12.68 18.77 -2.84
C LEU A 77 -12.82 19.18 -1.38
N HIS A 78 -12.72 18.26 -0.44
CA HIS A 78 -12.87 18.54 0.98
C HIS A 78 -11.58 18.98 1.65
N TRP A 79 -10.46 18.24 1.41
CA TRP A 79 -9.19 18.49 2.08
C TRP A 79 -8.31 19.45 1.27
N ASN A 80 -7.73 20.43 1.96
CA ASN A 80 -6.68 21.27 1.39
C ASN A 80 -5.34 20.52 1.37
N LEU A 81 -4.26 21.18 0.94
CA LEU A 81 -2.93 20.55 0.85
C LEU A 81 -2.46 19.97 2.20
N ALA A 82 -2.74 20.67 3.32
CA ALA A 82 -2.36 20.18 4.66
C ALA A 82 -3.11 18.90 5.02
N GLY A 83 -4.43 18.85 4.78
CA GLY A 83 -5.23 17.64 4.98
C GLY A 83 -4.79 16.48 4.10
N GLN A 84 -4.50 16.74 2.82
CA GLN A 84 -3.98 15.75 1.89
C GLN A 84 -2.62 15.19 2.32
N ILE A 85 -1.71 16.04 2.82
CA ILE A 85 -0.41 15.58 3.35
C ILE A 85 -0.61 14.69 4.57
N ILE A 86 -1.51 15.06 5.49
CA ILE A 86 -1.81 14.22 6.67
C ILE A 86 -2.35 12.87 6.23
N ILE A 87 -3.31 12.83 5.30
CA ILE A 87 -3.86 11.58 4.75
C ILE A 87 -2.74 10.74 4.11
N LEU A 88 -1.87 11.35 3.30
CA LEU A 88 -0.75 10.67 2.65
C LEU A 88 0.22 10.05 3.68
N VAL A 89 0.54 10.79 4.75
CA VAL A 89 1.39 10.28 5.84
C VAL A 89 0.72 9.12 6.57
N LEU A 90 -0.59 9.20 6.82
CA LEU A 90 -1.35 8.10 7.45
C LEU A 90 -1.34 6.84 6.56
N ILE A 91 -1.54 7.00 5.25
CA ILE A 91 -1.44 5.90 4.27
C ILE A 91 -0.04 5.29 4.30
N GLN A 92 1.01 6.11 4.26
CA GLN A 92 2.40 5.65 4.25
C GLN A 92 2.75 4.89 5.54
N VAL A 93 2.37 5.42 6.69
CA VAL A 93 2.60 4.78 7.99
C VAL A 93 1.80 3.48 8.11
N GLY A 94 0.55 3.48 7.64
CA GLY A 94 -0.31 2.30 7.63
C GLY A 94 0.22 1.19 6.73
N GLY A 95 0.55 1.51 5.48
CA GLY A 95 1.11 0.57 4.50
C GLY A 95 2.45 -0.02 4.94
N LEU A 96 3.37 0.81 5.38
CA LEU A 96 4.66 0.36 5.92
C LEU A 96 4.51 -0.41 7.24
N GLY A 97 3.60 0.03 8.12
CA GLY A 97 3.34 -0.60 9.40
C GLY A 97 2.87 -2.04 9.24
N LEU A 98 1.91 -2.28 8.35
CA LEU A 98 1.39 -3.63 8.07
C LEU A 98 2.48 -4.56 7.53
N VAL A 99 3.28 -4.09 6.56
CA VAL A 99 4.38 -4.86 5.97
C VAL A 99 5.47 -5.17 6.99
N THR A 100 5.89 -4.17 7.77
CA THR A 100 6.91 -4.33 8.80
C THR A 100 6.45 -5.31 9.88
N PHE A 101 5.17 -5.25 10.23
CA PHE A 101 4.58 -6.14 11.22
C PHE A 101 4.48 -7.58 10.73
N THR A 102 3.92 -7.82 9.55
CA THR A 102 3.80 -9.19 9.01
C THR A 102 5.17 -9.85 8.88
N THR A 103 6.19 -9.06 8.48
CA THR A 103 7.57 -9.52 8.40
C THR A 103 8.16 -9.79 9.77
N GLY A 104 7.98 -8.89 10.73
CA GLY A 104 8.45 -9.04 12.12
C GLY A 104 7.78 -10.21 12.84
N ALA A 105 6.46 -10.38 12.70
CA ALA A 105 5.71 -11.49 13.27
C ALA A 105 6.18 -12.84 12.70
N SER A 106 6.41 -12.92 11.39
CA SER A 106 6.93 -14.12 10.72
C SER A 106 8.31 -14.51 11.24
N LEU A 107 9.17 -13.53 11.53
CA LEU A 107 10.50 -13.76 12.12
C LEU A 107 10.41 -14.21 13.58
N LEU A 108 9.49 -13.62 14.38
CA LEU A 108 9.27 -13.97 15.78
C LEU A 108 8.64 -15.37 15.93
N MET A 109 7.72 -15.75 15.06
CA MET A 109 7.15 -17.09 15.05
C MET A 109 8.20 -18.15 14.70
N ARG A 110 9.16 -17.84 13.80
CA ARG A 110 10.32 -18.68 13.53
C ARG A 110 11.20 -18.90 14.76
N LYS A 111 11.36 -17.90 15.62
CA LYS A 111 12.16 -18.00 16.87
C LYS A 111 11.51 -18.85 17.95
N ARG A 112 10.17 -19.05 17.91
CA ARG A 112 9.44 -19.89 18.88
C ARG A 112 9.38 -21.37 18.50
N MET A 113 9.82 -21.75 17.32
CA MET A 113 9.98 -23.16 16.96
C MET A 113 11.24 -23.70 17.65
N GLY A 114 11.05 -24.63 18.59
CA GLY A 114 12.04 -25.07 19.58
C GLY A 114 13.42 -25.43 19.04
N LEU A 115 14.41 -25.38 19.93
CA LEU A 115 15.84 -25.60 19.71
C LEU A 115 16.21 -26.84 18.86
N ARG A 116 15.34 -27.85 18.79
CA ARG A 116 15.56 -29.05 17.98
C ARG A 116 15.37 -28.82 16.48
N ASN A 117 14.49 -27.90 16.09
CA ASN A 117 14.30 -27.47 14.68
C ASN A 117 15.26 -26.34 14.29
N LEU A 118 15.91 -25.69 15.25
CA LEU A 118 16.92 -24.68 14.99
C LEU A 118 18.21 -25.24 14.39
N LYS A 119 18.62 -26.47 14.74
CA LYS A 119 19.81 -27.11 14.14
C LYS A 119 19.59 -27.44 12.66
N LEU A 120 18.41 -27.91 12.29
CA LEU A 120 18.05 -28.17 10.88
C LEU A 120 17.82 -26.89 10.06
N ALA A 121 17.35 -25.80 10.72
CA ALA A 121 17.17 -24.51 10.07
C ALA A 121 18.47 -23.67 10.03
N ALA A 122 19.42 -23.90 10.94
CA ALA A 122 20.71 -23.22 10.95
C ALA A 122 21.63 -23.67 9.83
N GLU A 123 21.49 -24.90 9.36
CA GLU A 123 22.23 -25.40 8.19
C GLU A 123 21.72 -24.83 6.87
N THR A 124 20.49 -24.28 6.84
CA THR A 124 19.86 -23.77 5.62
C THR A 124 19.71 -22.24 5.58
N THR A 125 19.99 -21.53 6.67
CA THR A 125 19.84 -20.05 6.66
C THR A 125 20.74 -19.41 7.72
N SER A 126 21.88 -18.90 7.28
CA SER A 126 22.73 -17.95 8.00
C SER A 126 22.01 -16.59 8.13
N GLY A 127 21.08 -16.46 9.09
CA GLY A 127 20.37 -15.23 9.38
C GLY A 127 20.27 -15.01 10.88
N SER A 128 21.26 -14.33 11.44
CA SER A 128 21.29 -13.92 12.84
C SER A 128 20.29 -12.80 13.09
N ALA A 129 19.90 -12.62 14.35
CA ALA A 129 19.03 -11.53 14.82
C ALA A 129 19.60 -10.11 14.56
N ALA A 130 20.82 -10.01 14.05
CA ALA A 130 21.49 -8.78 13.64
C ALA A 130 20.90 -8.15 12.36
N ASP A 131 20.07 -8.88 11.59
CA ASP A 131 19.61 -8.44 10.27
C ASP A 131 18.24 -7.74 10.24
N ILE A 132 17.55 -7.54 11.38
CA ILE A 132 16.23 -6.88 11.39
C ILE A 132 16.35 -5.42 10.90
N ASN A 133 17.39 -4.71 11.34
CA ASN A 133 17.62 -3.33 10.89
C ASN A 133 18.00 -3.26 9.40
N GLY A 134 18.77 -4.23 8.92
CA GLY A 134 19.07 -4.37 7.51
C GLY A 134 17.81 -4.65 6.67
N LEU A 135 16.93 -5.50 7.18
CA LEU A 135 15.67 -5.83 6.52
C LEU A 135 14.74 -4.61 6.42
N ILE A 136 14.55 -3.89 7.53
CA ILE A 136 13.73 -2.66 7.55
C ILE A 136 14.29 -1.63 6.56
N ARG A 137 15.61 -1.44 6.54
CA ARG A 137 16.26 -0.52 5.61
C ARG A 137 15.99 -0.90 4.15
N ILE A 138 16.07 -2.19 3.81
CA ILE A 138 15.78 -2.67 2.45
C ILE A 138 14.31 -2.44 2.10
N ILE A 139 13.39 -2.70 3.05
CA ILE A 139 11.94 -2.43 2.87
C ILE A 139 11.73 -0.95 2.52
N LEU A 140 12.28 -0.04 3.33
CA LEU A 140 12.12 1.39 3.12
C LEU A 140 12.69 1.85 1.78
N ILE A 141 13.93 1.44 1.46
CA ILE A 141 14.58 1.81 0.19
C ILE A 141 13.76 1.30 -1.01
N PHE A 142 13.27 0.06 -0.94
CA PHE A 142 12.49 -0.54 -2.02
C PHE A 142 11.13 0.16 -2.16
N THR A 143 10.42 0.42 -1.07
CA THR A 143 9.13 1.11 -1.07
C THR A 143 9.25 2.50 -1.68
N PHE A 144 10.12 3.35 -1.10
CA PHE A 144 10.32 4.71 -1.63
C PHE A 144 10.87 4.71 -3.06
N GLY A 145 11.70 3.73 -3.41
CA GLY A 145 12.19 3.55 -4.78
C GLY A 145 11.07 3.26 -5.77
N CYS A 146 10.15 2.35 -5.45
CA CYS A 146 8.98 2.04 -6.29
C CYS A 146 8.02 3.23 -6.38
N GLU A 147 7.75 3.89 -5.26
CA GLU A 147 6.87 5.07 -5.21
C GLU A 147 7.44 6.22 -6.06
N LEU A 148 8.73 6.52 -5.93
CA LEU A 148 9.40 7.57 -6.72
C LEU A 148 9.42 7.23 -8.20
N LEU A 149 9.69 5.97 -8.56
CA LEU A 149 9.67 5.54 -9.95
C LEU A 149 8.25 5.65 -10.53
N GLY A 150 7.24 5.18 -9.81
CA GLY A 150 5.85 5.29 -10.21
C GLY A 150 5.40 6.74 -10.35
N ALA A 151 5.75 7.59 -9.37
CA ALA A 151 5.47 9.03 -9.44
C ALA A 151 6.15 9.68 -10.65
N ALA A 152 7.41 9.35 -10.94
CA ALA A 152 8.12 9.88 -12.11
C ALA A 152 7.46 9.49 -13.44
N ILE A 153 6.98 8.24 -13.57
CA ILE A 153 6.24 7.79 -14.75
C ILE A 153 4.90 8.55 -14.86
N LEU A 154 4.15 8.67 -13.75
CA LEU A 154 2.88 9.40 -13.73
C LEU A 154 3.05 10.89 -14.03
N MET A 155 4.17 11.50 -13.60
CA MET A 155 4.51 12.89 -13.93
C MET A 155 4.63 13.13 -15.44
N CYS A 156 5.08 12.15 -16.22
CA CYS A 156 5.12 12.25 -17.68
C CYS A 156 3.73 12.51 -18.29
N ARG A 157 2.67 12.12 -17.60
CA ARG A 157 1.29 12.33 -18.05
C ARG A 157 0.59 13.47 -17.32
N PHE A 158 0.68 13.54 -16.00
CA PHE A 158 -0.06 14.52 -15.23
C PHE A 158 0.54 15.92 -15.27
N VAL A 159 1.87 16.08 -15.40
CA VAL A 159 2.50 17.40 -15.48
C VAL A 159 2.14 18.13 -16.77
N PRO A 160 2.17 17.53 -17.97
CA PRO A 160 1.69 18.18 -19.19
C PRO A 160 0.21 18.57 -19.14
N LEU A 161 -0.62 17.83 -18.40
CA LEU A 161 -2.06 18.10 -18.28
C LEU A 161 -2.40 19.16 -17.23
N TYR A 162 -1.71 19.15 -16.08
CA TYR A 162 -2.10 19.92 -14.90
C TYR A 162 -0.98 20.80 -14.33
N GLY A 163 0.15 20.93 -15.03
CA GLY A 163 1.29 21.75 -14.59
C GLY A 163 1.84 21.29 -13.23
N SER A 164 2.12 22.24 -12.34
CA SER A 164 2.68 21.95 -11.00
C SER A 164 1.78 21.06 -10.13
N MET A 165 0.45 21.13 -10.31
CA MET A 165 -0.49 20.27 -9.61
C MET A 165 -0.29 18.79 -10.00
N GLY A 166 0.09 18.53 -11.26
CA GLY A 166 0.39 17.20 -11.75
C GLY A 166 1.52 16.50 -10.98
N ILE A 167 2.48 17.24 -10.43
CA ILE A 167 3.56 16.68 -9.59
C ILE A 167 2.95 16.10 -8.31
N TRP A 168 2.10 16.88 -7.64
CA TRP A 168 1.45 16.46 -6.39
C TRP A 168 0.53 15.25 -6.60
N VAL A 169 -0.29 15.31 -7.65
CA VAL A 169 -1.17 14.19 -8.05
C VAL A 169 -0.36 12.93 -8.29
N SER A 170 0.78 13.02 -9.00
CA SER A 170 1.63 11.87 -9.29
C SER A 170 2.20 11.23 -8.03
N ILE A 171 2.70 12.05 -7.10
CA ILE A 171 3.25 11.57 -5.83
C ILE A 171 2.14 10.91 -4.98
N PHE A 172 1.02 11.59 -4.83
CA PHE A 172 -0.10 11.08 -4.03
C PHE A 172 -0.63 9.76 -4.59
N THR A 173 -0.88 9.71 -5.90
CA THR A 173 -1.38 8.51 -6.57
C THR A 173 -0.38 7.36 -6.48
N ALA A 174 0.92 7.62 -6.64
CA ALA A 174 1.95 6.57 -6.56
C ALA A 174 2.03 5.95 -5.16
N VAL A 175 2.03 6.76 -4.10
CA VAL A 175 2.03 6.30 -2.71
C VAL A 175 0.74 5.53 -2.40
N SER A 176 -0.41 6.11 -2.75
CA SER A 176 -1.71 5.47 -2.54
C SER A 176 -1.82 4.12 -3.25
N ALA A 177 -1.32 4.03 -4.49
CA ALA A 177 -1.32 2.81 -5.28
C ALA A 177 -0.37 1.74 -4.71
N TYR A 178 0.86 2.13 -4.36
CA TYR A 178 1.83 1.19 -3.79
C TYR A 178 1.37 0.63 -2.43
N CYS A 179 0.78 1.48 -1.60
CA CYS A 179 0.21 1.07 -0.32
C CYS A 179 -1.14 0.34 -0.46
N ASN A 180 -1.73 0.24 -1.66
CA ASN A 180 -3.08 -0.29 -1.92
C ASN A 180 -4.17 0.48 -1.14
N ALA A 181 -4.06 1.81 -1.05
CA ALA A 181 -4.94 2.63 -0.22
C ALA A 181 -6.22 3.10 -0.92
N GLY A 182 -6.21 3.22 -2.25
CA GLY A 182 -7.37 3.61 -3.02
C GLY A 182 -7.78 5.10 -2.94
N PHE A 183 -7.05 5.89 -2.18
CA PHE A 183 -7.27 7.34 -2.12
C PHE A 183 -6.72 8.02 -3.36
N ASP A 184 -7.47 8.98 -3.90
CA ASP A 184 -7.05 9.84 -5.01
C ASP A 184 -7.31 11.31 -4.69
N ILE A 185 -6.70 12.20 -5.46
CA ILE A 185 -6.91 13.64 -5.41
C ILE A 185 -7.26 14.21 -6.79
N LEU A 186 -7.93 13.41 -7.61
CA LEU A 186 -8.38 13.77 -8.96
C LEU A 186 -9.77 14.39 -9.00
N GLY A 187 -10.38 14.68 -7.84
CA GLY A 187 -11.71 15.26 -7.74
C GLY A 187 -11.88 16.60 -8.47
N PHE A 188 -10.79 17.29 -8.84
CA PHE A 188 -10.85 18.49 -9.68
C PHE A 188 -11.10 18.16 -11.16
N VAL A 189 -10.83 16.94 -11.60
CA VAL A 189 -11.14 16.45 -12.95
C VAL A 189 -12.56 15.90 -12.98
N MET A 190 -12.83 14.99 -12.06
CA MET A 190 -14.14 14.36 -11.90
C MET A 190 -14.39 14.08 -10.41
N PRO A 191 -15.37 14.73 -9.79
CA PRO A 191 -15.71 14.47 -8.39
C PRO A 191 -16.00 12.99 -8.14
N SER A 192 -15.29 12.40 -7.18
CA SER A 192 -15.38 10.96 -6.84
C SER A 192 -15.14 10.00 -8.02
N GLY A 193 -14.54 10.50 -9.11
CA GLY A 193 -14.33 9.72 -10.34
C GLY A 193 -13.10 8.84 -10.32
N ASN A 194 -12.23 8.98 -9.34
CA ASN A 194 -10.99 8.24 -9.20
C ASN A 194 -10.18 8.22 -10.52
N LEU A 195 -9.85 7.06 -11.10
CA LEU A 195 -9.12 6.93 -12.36
C LEU A 195 -10.03 6.77 -13.61
N ILE A 196 -11.35 6.92 -13.46
CA ILE A 196 -12.30 6.83 -14.61
C ILE A 196 -11.91 7.76 -15.76
N PRO A 197 -11.51 9.05 -15.54
CA PRO A 197 -11.09 9.92 -16.64
C PRO A 197 -9.86 9.44 -17.40
N PHE A 198 -9.09 8.52 -16.82
CA PHE A 198 -7.85 7.97 -17.38
C PHE A 198 -7.98 6.51 -17.80
N ALA A 199 -9.19 5.96 -17.83
CA ALA A 199 -9.46 4.56 -18.21
C ALA A 199 -8.84 4.18 -19.56
N GLY A 200 -8.86 5.11 -20.54
CA GLY A 200 -8.25 4.96 -21.86
C GLY A 200 -6.75 5.24 -21.92
N ASP A 201 -6.11 5.67 -20.82
CA ASP A 201 -4.68 6.01 -20.81
C ASP A 201 -3.84 4.83 -20.25
N PRO A 202 -3.20 4.04 -21.13
CA PRO A 202 -2.47 2.86 -20.69
C PRO A 202 -1.25 3.21 -19.81
N LEU A 203 -0.65 4.39 -19.97
CA LEU A 203 0.48 4.79 -19.14
C LEU A 203 0.04 4.96 -17.68
N VAL A 204 -1.07 5.65 -17.42
CA VAL A 204 -1.60 5.85 -16.06
C VAL A 204 -2.07 4.52 -15.49
N ILE A 205 -2.93 3.81 -16.20
CA ILE A 205 -3.57 2.57 -15.74
C ILE A 205 -2.54 1.48 -15.44
N LEU A 206 -1.59 1.23 -16.35
CA LEU A 206 -0.58 0.18 -16.15
C LEU A 206 0.46 0.54 -15.08
N THR A 207 0.78 1.84 -14.93
CA THR A 207 1.68 2.28 -13.85
C THR A 207 1.04 2.06 -12.49
N VAL A 208 -0.21 2.50 -12.32
CA VAL A 208 -0.95 2.31 -11.05
C VAL A 208 -1.16 0.82 -10.78
N ALA A 209 -1.58 0.03 -11.78
CA ALA A 209 -1.71 -1.43 -11.66
C ALA A 209 -0.39 -2.10 -11.23
N GLY A 210 0.72 -1.69 -11.83
CA GLY A 210 2.05 -2.21 -11.49
C GLY A 210 2.43 -1.91 -10.04
N LEU A 211 2.18 -0.69 -9.56
CA LEU A 211 2.42 -0.30 -8.16
C LEU A 211 1.57 -1.12 -7.19
N ILE A 212 0.27 -1.29 -7.49
CA ILE A 212 -0.66 -2.11 -6.71
C ILE A 212 -0.17 -3.56 -6.63
N ILE A 213 0.21 -4.16 -7.76
CA ILE A 213 0.71 -5.54 -7.79
C ILE A 213 1.98 -5.67 -6.96
N ILE A 214 2.96 -4.78 -7.15
CA ILE A 214 4.24 -4.82 -6.44
C ILE A 214 4.03 -4.65 -4.93
N GLY A 215 3.22 -3.66 -4.51
CA GLY A 215 2.87 -3.43 -3.12
C GLY A 215 2.14 -4.63 -2.49
N GLY A 216 1.19 -5.21 -3.23
CA GLY A 216 0.37 -6.35 -2.79
C GLY A 216 1.09 -7.71 -2.74
N LEU A 217 2.21 -7.90 -3.46
CA LEU A 217 2.99 -9.15 -3.41
C LEU A 217 3.60 -9.42 -2.04
N GLY A 218 3.84 -8.38 -1.26
CA GLY A 218 4.47 -8.46 0.05
C GLY A 218 5.99 -8.58 -0.03
N PHE A 219 6.63 -7.98 0.97
CA PHE A 219 8.10 -7.83 1.01
C PHE A 219 8.86 -9.17 1.03
N ILE A 220 8.27 -10.22 1.63
CA ILE A 220 8.92 -11.55 1.69
C ILE A 220 9.18 -12.08 0.28
N VAL A 221 8.21 -11.94 -0.63
CA VAL A 221 8.32 -12.37 -2.02
C VAL A 221 9.33 -11.50 -2.77
N ILE A 222 9.29 -10.18 -2.57
CA ILE A 222 10.20 -9.23 -3.19
C ILE A 222 11.65 -9.52 -2.78
N ASN A 223 11.89 -9.72 -1.46
CA ASN A 223 13.21 -10.06 -0.96
C ASN A 223 13.71 -11.40 -1.51
N ASP A 224 12.83 -12.38 -1.65
CA ASP A 224 13.17 -13.70 -2.22
C ASP A 224 13.57 -13.59 -3.70
N ILE A 225 12.84 -12.79 -4.48
CA ILE A 225 13.19 -12.47 -5.87
C ILE A 225 14.54 -11.75 -5.95
N TYR A 226 14.76 -10.77 -5.06
CA TYR A 226 16.02 -10.02 -4.99
C TYR A 226 17.20 -10.94 -4.70
N GLN A 227 17.08 -11.82 -3.69
CA GLN A 227 18.12 -12.78 -3.32
C GLN A 227 18.37 -13.83 -4.43
N ALA A 228 17.30 -14.28 -5.12
CA ALA A 228 17.40 -15.30 -6.16
C ALA A 228 17.99 -14.79 -7.49
N LYS A 229 17.71 -13.53 -7.86
CA LYS A 229 18.00 -13.02 -9.21
C LYS A 229 18.94 -11.83 -9.28
N LEU A 230 18.93 -10.94 -8.27
CA LEU A 230 19.57 -9.63 -8.36
C LEU A 230 20.84 -9.46 -7.52
N LYS A 231 21.16 -10.39 -6.60
CA LYS A 231 22.38 -10.26 -5.81
C LYS A 231 23.61 -10.46 -6.71
N PRO A 232 24.34 -9.39 -7.07
CA PRO A 232 25.58 -9.53 -7.84
C PRO A 232 26.66 -10.07 -6.90
N GLY A 233 26.82 -11.37 -6.85
CA GLY A 233 27.92 -12.00 -6.11
C GLY A 233 29.02 -12.37 -7.08
N LEU A 234 30.27 -12.01 -6.77
CA LEU A 234 31.51 -12.36 -7.50
C LEU A 234 31.74 -13.88 -7.59
N LEU A 235 30.89 -14.68 -6.96
CA LEU A 235 30.89 -16.15 -7.01
C LEU A 235 29.54 -16.63 -7.54
N ARG A 236 29.48 -16.82 -8.84
CA ARG A 236 28.41 -17.49 -9.59
C ARG A 236 28.32 -18.97 -9.16
N ARG A 237 27.90 -19.24 -7.94
CA ARG A 237 27.59 -20.60 -7.48
C ARG A 237 26.11 -20.70 -7.19
N ALA A 238 25.40 -21.39 -8.09
CA ALA A 238 24.03 -21.85 -8.02
C ALA A 238 22.95 -20.74 -7.83
N ARG A 239 22.10 -20.56 -8.86
CA ARG A 239 20.83 -19.84 -8.74
C ARG A 239 20.03 -20.49 -7.59
N THR A 240 19.90 -19.81 -6.48
CA THR A 240 19.01 -20.28 -5.41
C THR A 240 17.57 -20.26 -5.94
N PRO A 241 16.90 -21.42 -5.94
CA PRO A 241 15.51 -21.45 -6.42
C PRO A 241 14.63 -20.60 -5.50
N LEU A 242 13.62 -19.94 -6.08
CA LEU A 242 12.61 -19.23 -5.30
C LEU A 242 12.00 -20.16 -4.25
N ARG A 243 11.79 -19.66 -3.04
CA ARG A 243 11.12 -20.41 -1.97
C ARG A 243 9.74 -20.86 -2.40
N PHE A 244 9.26 -21.97 -1.86
CA PHE A 244 7.94 -22.51 -2.18
C PHE A 244 6.82 -21.46 -1.99
N HIS A 245 6.85 -20.72 -0.86
CA HIS A 245 5.92 -19.65 -0.58
C HIS A 245 5.85 -18.61 -1.72
N SER A 246 7.01 -18.10 -2.17
CA SER A 246 7.07 -17.08 -3.22
C SER A 246 6.56 -17.61 -4.57
N ARG A 247 6.80 -18.88 -4.88
CA ARG A 247 6.25 -19.51 -6.10
C ARG A 247 4.73 -19.59 -6.04
N VAL A 248 4.17 -20.01 -4.90
CA VAL A 248 2.71 -20.09 -4.72
C VAL A 248 2.08 -18.72 -4.83
N VAL A 249 2.63 -17.70 -4.14
CA VAL A 249 2.11 -16.32 -4.20
C VAL A 249 2.12 -15.78 -5.62
N LEU A 250 3.22 -15.94 -6.36
CA LEU A 250 3.33 -15.47 -7.75
C LEU A 250 2.36 -16.20 -8.67
N LEU A 251 2.23 -17.51 -8.54
CA LEU A 251 1.32 -18.33 -9.35
C LEU A 251 -0.13 -17.95 -9.09
N VAL A 252 -0.55 -17.92 -7.82
CA VAL A 252 -1.92 -17.57 -7.43
C VAL A 252 -2.25 -16.14 -7.86
N THR A 253 -1.32 -15.19 -7.67
CA THR A 253 -1.49 -13.82 -8.15
C THR A 253 -1.71 -13.78 -9.66
N GLY A 254 -0.88 -14.47 -10.44
CA GLY A 254 -1.03 -14.51 -11.89
C GLY A 254 -2.35 -15.14 -12.34
N VAL A 255 -2.73 -16.26 -11.73
CA VAL A 255 -4.01 -16.94 -12.04
C VAL A 255 -5.21 -16.03 -11.73
N LEU A 256 -5.22 -15.39 -10.54
CA LEU A 256 -6.32 -14.50 -10.15
C LEU A 256 -6.41 -13.26 -11.06
N LEU A 257 -5.28 -12.68 -11.46
CA LEU A 257 -5.27 -11.54 -12.39
C LEU A 257 -5.83 -11.92 -13.76
N VAL A 258 -5.41 -13.05 -14.31
CA VAL A 258 -5.92 -13.51 -15.60
C VAL A 258 -7.41 -13.87 -15.52
N LEU A 259 -7.78 -14.64 -14.49
CA LEU A 259 -9.18 -15.04 -14.29
C LEU A 259 -10.09 -13.82 -14.10
N GLY A 260 -9.72 -12.90 -13.22
CA GLY A 260 -10.49 -11.67 -12.97
C GLY A 260 -10.60 -10.81 -14.22
N THR A 261 -9.51 -10.66 -15.00
CA THR A 261 -9.55 -9.90 -16.26
C THR A 261 -10.52 -10.54 -17.27
N VAL A 262 -10.44 -11.87 -17.43
CA VAL A 262 -11.32 -12.58 -18.37
C VAL A 262 -12.79 -12.50 -17.91
N LEU A 263 -13.06 -12.72 -16.62
CA LEU A 263 -14.42 -12.63 -16.09
C LEU A 263 -14.99 -11.23 -16.24
N PHE A 264 -14.23 -10.19 -15.90
CA PHE A 264 -14.67 -8.80 -16.06
C PHE A 264 -14.96 -8.47 -17.53
N LEU A 265 -14.09 -8.89 -18.46
CA LEU A 265 -14.33 -8.71 -19.89
C LEU A 265 -15.62 -9.40 -20.37
N LEU A 266 -15.87 -10.61 -19.91
CA LEU A 266 -17.05 -11.38 -20.34
C LEU A 266 -18.34 -10.81 -19.76
N LEU A 267 -18.33 -10.38 -18.49
CA LEU A 267 -19.52 -9.89 -17.81
C LEU A 267 -19.87 -8.44 -18.21
N GLU A 268 -18.88 -7.58 -18.35
CA GLU A 268 -19.06 -6.14 -18.53
C GLU A 268 -18.93 -5.64 -19.99
N GLN A 269 -18.71 -6.55 -20.97
CA GLN A 269 -18.47 -6.16 -22.37
C GLN A 269 -19.61 -5.33 -22.99
N ASP A 270 -20.85 -5.59 -22.59
CA ASP A 270 -22.07 -4.94 -23.10
C ASP A 270 -22.62 -3.89 -22.13
N ASN A 271 -21.99 -3.73 -20.94
CA ASN A 271 -22.38 -2.79 -19.90
C ASN A 271 -21.31 -1.67 -19.76
N THR A 272 -20.47 -1.70 -18.72
CA THR A 272 -19.50 -0.62 -18.41
C THR A 272 -18.41 -0.47 -19.48
N LEU A 273 -18.07 -1.55 -20.19
CA LEU A 273 -17.08 -1.54 -21.28
C LEU A 273 -17.69 -1.22 -22.66
N ARG A 274 -18.99 -0.95 -22.72
CA ARG A 274 -19.68 -0.70 -24.01
C ARG A 274 -19.14 0.58 -24.65
N GLY A 275 -18.81 0.49 -25.94
CA GLY A 275 -18.30 1.63 -26.74
C GLY A 275 -16.81 1.86 -26.62
N MET A 276 -16.09 1.16 -25.75
CA MET A 276 -14.63 1.22 -25.65
C MET A 276 -13.97 0.39 -26.76
N SER A 277 -12.79 0.83 -27.22
CA SER A 277 -11.95 0.03 -28.11
C SER A 277 -11.46 -1.25 -27.41
N VAL A 278 -11.04 -2.26 -28.18
CA VAL A 278 -10.54 -3.54 -27.64
C VAL A 278 -9.37 -3.33 -26.68
N GLY A 279 -8.47 -2.39 -27.00
CA GLY A 279 -7.33 -2.08 -26.15
C GLY A 279 -7.75 -1.43 -24.82
N GLU A 280 -8.71 -0.51 -24.86
CA GLU A 280 -9.25 0.12 -23.64
C GLU A 280 -10.01 -0.90 -22.78
N LYS A 281 -10.84 -1.76 -23.38
CA LYS A 281 -11.53 -2.84 -22.68
C LYS A 281 -10.54 -3.74 -21.92
N LEU A 282 -9.45 -4.12 -22.58
CA LEU A 282 -8.44 -4.97 -21.96
C LEU A 282 -7.72 -4.25 -20.80
N ASN A 283 -7.33 -2.98 -20.98
CA ASN A 283 -6.69 -2.19 -19.95
C ASN A 283 -7.60 -2.02 -18.72
N VAL A 284 -8.85 -1.67 -18.93
CA VAL A 284 -9.84 -1.46 -17.87
C VAL A 284 -10.12 -2.77 -17.14
N ALA A 285 -10.37 -3.85 -17.86
CA ALA A 285 -10.65 -5.15 -17.25
C ALA A 285 -9.44 -5.68 -16.46
N PHE A 286 -8.23 -5.52 -16.99
CA PHE A 286 -7.00 -5.85 -16.27
C PHE A 286 -6.88 -5.01 -15.00
N PHE A 287 -7.13 -3.71 -15.11
CA PHE A 287 -7.04 -2.80 -13.96
C PHE A 287 -8.06 -3.13 -12.88
N GLN A 288 -9.33 -3.41 -13.24
CA GLN A 288 -10.35 -3.81 -12.27
C GLN A 288 -9.99 -5.13 -11.58
N SER A 289 -9.46 -6.10 -12.33
CA SER A 289 -8.93 -7.34 -11.75
C SER A 289 -7.79 -7.10 -10.76
N VAL A 290 -6.91 -6.13 -11.03
CA VAL A 290 -5.84 -5.70 -10.11
C VAL A 290 -6.43 -5.01 -8.90
N SER A 291 -7.35 -4.06 -9.10
CA SER A 291 -7.93 -3.23 -8.04
C SER A 291 -8.79 -4.03 -7.06
N ALA A 292 -9.53 -5.02 -7.53
CA ALA A 292 -10.33 -5.93 -6.69
C ALA A 292 -9.49 -6.66 -5.63
N ARG A 293 -8.16 -6.68 -5.78
CA ARG A 293 -7.22 -7.22 -4.80
C ARG A 293 -6.81 -6.17 -3.75
N THR A 294 -7.79 -5.54 -3.14
CA THR A 294 -7.64 -4.60 -2.01
C THR A 294 -7.02 -3.24 -2.34
N ALA A 295 -7.07 -2.77 -3.60
CA ALA A 295 -6.45 -1.50 -3.96
C ALA A 295 -7.40 -0.29 -3.89
N GLY A 296 -8.70 -0.49 -4.09
CA GLY A 296 -9.73 0.55 -3.95
C GLY A 296 -9.78 1.59 -5.08
N PHE A 297 -8.95 1.47 -6.13
CA PHE A 297 -9.02 2.34 -7.31
C PHE A 297 -10.07 1.85 -8.29
N ALA A 298 -10.76 2.78 -8.97
CA ALA A 298 -11.77 2.49 -9.97
C ALA A 298 -11.40 3.15 -11.31
N SER A 299 -11.48 2.37 -12.39
CA SER A 299 -11.37 2.86 -13.78
C SER A 299 -12.70 2.85 -14.53
N VAL A 300 -13.74 2.37 -13.88
CA VAL A 300 -15.15 2.41 -14.32
C VAL A 300 -16.03 2.82 -13.13
N ASP A 301 -17.26 3.22 -13.43
CA ASP A 301 -18.26 3.51 -12.40
C ASP A 301 -18.77 2.21 -11.79
N ILE A 302 -18.21 1.85 -10.62
CA ILE A 302 -18.55 0.61 -9.89
C ILE A 302 -20.05 0.53 -9.61
N GLY A 303 -20.74 1.65 -9.40
CA GLY A 303 -22.19 1.68 -9.18
C GLY A 303 -23.03 1.27 -10.40
N LYS A 304 -22.40 1.13 -11.58
CA LYS A 304 -23.04 0.70 -12.82
C LYS A 304 -22.62 -0.70 -13.26
N GLU A 305 -21.75 -1.35 -12.51
CA GLU A 305 -21.40 -2.75 -12.78
C GLU A 305 -22.61 -3.67 -12.57
N LEU A 306 -22.60 -4.82 -13.21
CA LEU A 306 -23.66 -5.82 -13.03
C LEU A 306 -23.56 -6.44 -11.63
N ASP A 307 -24.72 -6.84 -11.07
CA ASP A 307 -24.81 -7.47 -9.73
C ASP A 307 -23.97 -8.76 -9.59
N PHE A 308 -23.49 -9.31 -10.71
CA PHE A 308 -22.68 -10.55 -10.73
C PHE A 308 -21.19 -10.29 -10.95
N THR A 309 -20.78 -9.03 -11.14
CA THR A 309 -19.38 -8.64 -11.36
C THR A 309 -18.69 -8.30 -10.05
#